data_5c6e85bc37de9c2a9073f4fb2f511e9f
#
_entry.id   5c6e85bc37de9c2a9073f4fb2f511e9f
#
_cell.length_a   1.000
_cell.length_b   1.000
_cell.length_c   1.000
_cell.angle_alpha   90.00
_cell.angle_beta   90.00
_cell.angle_gamma   90.00
#
_symmetry.space_group_name_H-M   'P 1'
#
loop_
_entity.id
_entity.type
_entity.pdbx_description
1 polymer ?
#
loop_
_entity_poly.entity_id
_entity_poly.type
_entity_poly.pdbx_seq_one_letter_code
_entity_poly.pdbx_strand_id
1 'polypeptide(L)'
;MKIIRGTNVYPRAIEAIVREFTVVDEFQTVITREGVRDEITLRVELKAEAGDEHWDGLAQTLHSRLAQAHEGLNFRVERAGTGELPRFELKAKRTIDKRDAPIGAAT
;
A
#
# COMPACT_ATOMS: atom_id res chain seq x y z
N MET A 1 3.96 12.28 6.24
CA MET A 1 3.08 11.61 7.22
C MET A 1 1.62 11.83 6.85
N LYS A 2 0.83 10.80 6.97
CA LYS A 2 -0.62 10.85 6.74
C LYS A 2 -1.33 10.37 7.99
N ILE A 3 -2.54 10.85 8.24
CA ILE A 3 -3.35 10.40 9.37
C ILE A 3 -4.55 9.62 8.84
N ILE A 4 -4.67 8.35 9.27
CA ILE A 4 -5.73 7.43 8.87
C ILE A 4 -6.44 6.95 10.13
N ARG A 5 -7.71 7.30 10.29
CA ARG A 5 -8.50 6.92 11.47
C ARG A 5 -7.76 7.20 12.79
N GLY A 6 -7.13 8.38 12.87
CA GLY A 6 -6.40 8.81 14.05
C GLY A 6 -4.99 8.25 14.22
N THR A 7 -4.54 7.39 13.30
CA THR A 7 -3.22 6.79 13.36
C THR A 7 -2.27 7.46 12.37
N ASN A 8 -1.08 7.80 12.81
CA ASN A 8 -0.05 8.36 11.94
C ASN A 8 0.52 7.27 11.04
N VAL A 9 0.54 7.53 9.74
CA VAL A 9 1.09 6.62 8.75
C VAL A 9 2.30 7.27 8.10
N TYR A 10 3.39 6.53 8.03
CA TYR A 10 4.66 7.02 7.50
C TYR A 10 5.01 6.27 6.22
N PRO A 11 4.95 6.94 5.04
CA PRO A 11 5.29 6.29 3.78
C PRO A 11 6.68 5.64 3.77
N ARG A 12 7.64 6.25 4.47
CA ARG A 12 9.00 5.68 4.55
C ARG A 12 9.02 4.36 5.31
N ALA A 13 8.19 4.24 6.36
CA ALA A 13 8.08 2.99 7.11
C ALA A 13 7.47 1.89 6.25
N ILE A 14 6.45 2.22 5.46
CA ILE A 14 5.85 1.27 4.53
C ILE A 14 6.90 0.80 3.52
N GLU A 15 7.63 1.72 2.92
CA GLU A 15 8.67 1.38 1.95
C GLU A 15 9.73 0.47 2.57
N ALA A 16 10.20 0.79 3.77
CA ALA A 16 11.22 -0.01 4.43
C ALA A 16 10.74 -1.45 4.66
N ILE A 17 9.51 -1.62 5.06
CA ILE A 17 8.93 -2.95 5.27
C ILE A 17 8.82 -3.71 3.95
N VAL A 18 8.26 -3.08 2.92
CA VAL A 18 8.04 -3.73 1.63
C VAL A 18 9.37 -4.14 1.00
N ARG A 19 10.39 -3.29 1.11
CA ARG A 19 11.69 -3.57 0.49
C ARG A 19 12.49 -4.67 1.18
N GLU A 20 12.04 -5.17 2.31
CA GLU A 20 12.64 -6.38 2.90
C GLU A 20 12.31 -7.64 2.08
N PHE A 21 11.29 -7.59 1.24
CA PHE A 21 10.80 -8.75 0.50
C PHE A 21 11.26 -8.67 -0.96
N THR A 22 12.27 -9.47 -1.30
CA THR A 22 12.91 -9.41 -2.61
C THR A 22 12.01 -9.85 -3.76
N VAL A 23 10.94 -10.58 -3.46
CA VAL A 23 9.97 -11.01 -4.50
C VAL A 23 9.09 -9.86 -4.98
N VAL A 24 9.07 -8.73 -4.27
CA VAL A 24 8.27 -7.56 -4.66
C VAL A 24 9.02 -6.76 -5.73
N ASP A 25 8.36 -6.54 -6.86
CA ASP A 25 8.91 -5.74 -7.94
C ASP A 25 8.52 -4.27 -7.79
N GLU A 26 7.23 -4.00 -7.59
CA GLU A 26 6.75 -2.63 -7.39
C GLU A 26 5.59 -2.64 -6.40
N PHE A 27 5.32 -1.49 -5.80
CA PHE A 27 4.20 -1.34 -4.87
C PHE A 27 3.65 0.07 -4.91
N GLN A 28 2.42 0.22 -4.44
CA GLN A 28 1.74 1.50 -4.37
C GLN A 28 0.80 1.51 -3.17
N THR A 29 0.83 2.57 -2.40
CA THR A 29 -0.10 2.78 -1.29
C THR A 29 -1.19 3.73 -1.74
N VAL A 30 -2.44 3.33 -1.58
CA VAL A 30 -3.59 4.12 -1.98
C VAL A 30 -4.46 4.39 -0.75
N ILE A 31 -4.70 5.66 -0.48
CA ILE A 31 -5.54 6.10 0.64
C ILE A 31 -6.86 6.59 0.06
N THR A 32 -7.96 6.05 0.54
CA THR A 32 -9.30 6.39 0.04
C THR A 32 -10.21 6.71 1.21
N ARG A 33 -11.38 7.30 0.88
CA ARG A 33 -12.44 7.53 1.86
C ARG A 33 -13.72 6.89 1.35
N GLU A 34 -14.25 5.97 2.15
CA GLU A 34 -15.49 5.27 1.83
C GLU A 34 -16.55 5.75 2.83
N GLY A 35 -17.45 6.62 2.37
CA GLY A 35 -18.36 7.32 3.25
C GLY A 35 -17.60 8.23 4.20
N VAL A 36 -17.66 7.93 5.50
CA VAL A 36 -16.94 8.69 6.52
C VAL A 36 -15.65 7.98 6.97
N ARG A 37 -15.35 6.81 6.42
CA ARG A 37 -14.23 6.01 6.87
C ARG A 37 -13.07 6.07 5.89
N ASP A 38 -11.89 6.38 6.41
CA ASP A 38 -10.65 6.34 5.64
C ASP A 38 -10.12 4.91 5.58
N GLU A 39 -9.68 4.51 4.40
CA GLU A 39 -9.09 3.20 4.16
C GLU A 39 -7.71 3.36 3.53
N ILE A 40 -6.84 2.41 3.82
CA ILE A 40 -5.50 2.38 3.24
C ILE A 40 -5.24 1.01 2.65
N THR A 41 -4.79 1.00 1.40
CA THR A 41 -4.54 -0.24 0.65
C THR A 41 -3.10 -0.23 0.15
N LEU A 42 -2.38 -1.31 0.42
CA LEU A 42 -1.08 -1.54 -0.19
C LEU A 42 -1.28 -2.48 -1.39
N ARG A 43 -0.96 -1.99 -2.57
CA ARG A 43 -0.98 -2.79 -3.80
C ARG A 43 0.44 -3.26 -4.09
N VAL A 44 0.59 -4.56 -4.30
CA VAL A 44 1.92 -5.18 -4.44
C VAL A 44 1.98 -5.96 -5.74
N GLU A 45 3.01 -5.69 -6.52
CA GLU A 45 3.30 -6.42 -7.75
C GLU A 45 4.52 -7.30 -7.52
N LEU A 46 4.38 -8.60 -7.76
CA LEU A 46 5.49 -9.54 -7.62
C LEU A 46 6.33 -9.55 -8.88
N LYS A 47 7.60 -9.91 -8.74
CA LYS A 47 8.48 -10.14 -9.89
C LYS A 47 7.90 -11.24 -10.77
N ALA A 48 8.11 -11.13 -12.09
CA ALA A 48 7.54 -12.08 -13.03
C ALA A 48 7.97 -13.52 -12.76
N GLU A 49 9.19 -13.71 -12.26
CA GLU A 49 9.74 -15.04 -11.97
C GLU A 49 9.29 -15.59 -10.62
N ALA A 50 8.64 -14.78 -9.78
CA ALA A 50 8.14 -15.25 -8.50
C ALA A 50 6.86 -16.06 -8.71
N GLY A 51 6.76 -17.21 -8.08
CA GLY A 51 5.58 -18.05 -8.20
C GLY A 51 4.40 -17.50 -7.39
N ASP A 52 3.19 -17.87 -7.81
CA ASP A 52 1.96 -17.44 -7.13
C ASP A 52 1.88 -17.96 -5.70
N GLU A 53 2.54 -19.05 -5.41
CA GLU A 53 2.56 -19.66 -4.07
C GLU A 53 3.15 -18.75 -3.00
N HIS A 54 3.90 -17.75 -3.38
CA HIS A 54 4.47 -16.80 -2.43
C HIS A 54 3.44 -15.78 -1.92
N TRP A 55 2.35 -15.60 -2.64
CA TRP A 55 1.45 -14.47 -2.39
C TRP A 55 0.77 -14.52 -1.03
N ASP A 56 0.15 -15.65 -0.67
CA ASP A 56 -0.64 -15.71 0.56
C ASP A 56 0.21 -15.44 1.81
N GLY A 57 1.38 -16.07 1.89
CA GLY A 57 2.28 -15.85 3.02
C GLY A 57 2.81 -14.43 3.06
N LEU A 58 3.16 -13.87 1.91
CA LEU A 58 3.64 -12.49 1.80
C LEU A 58 2.56 -11.51 2.24
N ALA A 59 1.33 -11.70 1.78
CA ALA A 59 0.23 -10.80 2.12
C ALA A 59 -0.04 -10.79 3.61
N GLN A 60 -0.04 -11.96 4.26
CA GLN A 60 -0.22 -12.06 5.70
C GLN A 60 0.91 -11.38 6.47
N THR A 61 2.15 -11.60 6.04
CA THR A 61 3.31 -11.00 6.69
C THR A 61 3.30 -9.49 6.55
N LEU A 62 3.01 -8.98 5.36
CA LEU A 62 2.91 -7.53 5.14
C LEU A 62 1.80 -6.93 5.99
N HIS A 63 0.64 -7.57 6.02
CA HIS A 63 -0.49 -7.10 6.82
C HIS A 63 -0.10 -6.97 8.30
N SER A 64 0.53 -8.01 8.85
CA SER A 64 0.97 -8.01 10.25
C SER A 64 2.04 -6.97 10.52
N ARG A 65 3.05 -6.90 9.66
CA ARG A 65 4.16 -5.96 9.84
C ARG A 65 3.70 -4.51 9.76
N LEU A 66 2.80 -4.22 8.81
CA LEU A 66 2.26 -2.87 8.67
C LEU A 66 1.41 -2.47 9.88
N ALA A 67 0.59 -3.39 10.36
CA ALA A 67 -0.21 -3.14 11.57
C ALA A 67 0.67 -2.87 12.78
N GLN A 68 1.71 -3.68 12.97
CA GLN A 68 2.64 -3.49 14.09
C GLN A 68 3.35 -2.14 14.04
N ALA A 69 3.72 -1.71 12.85
CA ALA A 69 4.41 -0.44 12.67
C ALA A 69 3.47 0.77 12.81
N HIS A 70 2.16 0.57 12.74
CA HIS A 70 1.16 1.63 12.70
C HIS A 70 0.05 1.42 13.75
N GLU A 71 0.42 1.00 14.94
CA GLU A 71 -0.49 0.93 16.09
C GLU A 71 -1.74 0.08 15.86
N GLY A 72 -1.60 -0.99 15.10
CA GLY A 72 -2.71 -1.90 14.82
C GLY A 72 -3.61 -1.47 13.67
N LEU A 73 -3.24 -0.43 12.92
CA LEU A 73 -4.03 0.00 11.77
C LEU A 73 -4.14 -1.11 10.74
N ASN A 74 -5.36 -1.38 10.31
CA ASN A 74 -5.64 -2.44 9.35
C ASN A 74 -5.41 -1.94 7.93
N PHE A 75 -4.33 -2.42 7.31
CA PHE A 75 -4.05 -2.18 5.89
C PHE A 75 -4.71 -3.27 5.06
N ARG A 76 -5.36 -2.87 3.98
CA ARG A 76 -5.74 -3.84 2.94
C ARG A 76 -4.49 -4.14 2.12
N VAL A 77 -4.25 -5.41 1.83
CA VAL A 77 -3.11 -5.81 0.98
C VAL A 77 -3.69 -6.50 -0.25
N GLU A 78 -3.45 -5.91 -1.41
CA GLU A 78 -3.96 -6.41 -2.68
C GLU A 78 -2.81 -6.73 -3.62
N ARG A 79 -2.99 -7.77 -4.42
CA ARG A 79 -2.02 -8.11 -5.47
C ARG A 79 -2.36 -7.37 -6.75
N ALA A 80 -1.37 -6.68 -7.32
CA ALA A 80 -1.46 -6.13 -8.67
C ALA A 80 -0.90 -7.13 -9.67
N GLY A 81 -1.40 -7.11 -10.90
CA GLY A 81 -0.90 -7.98 -11.96
C GLY A 81 0.49 -7.55 -12.42
N THR A 82 1.23 -8.48 -13.03
CA THR A 82 2.56 -8.20 -13.56
C THR A 82 2.48 -7.06 -14.59
N GLY A 83 3.29 -6.03 -14.37
CA GLY A 83 3.31 -4.85 -15.22
C GLY A 83 2.18 -3.87 -15.00
N GLU A 84 1.27 -4.15 -14.07
CA GLU A 84 0.10 -3.30 -13.84
C GLU A 84 0.46 -1.97 -13.20
N LEU A 85 1.38 -1.97 -12.22
CA LEU A 85 1.75 -0.74 -11.54
C LEU A 85 2.78 0.04 -12.35
N PRO A 86 2.67 1.40 -12.39
CA PRO A 86 3.70 2.20 -13.03
C PRO A 86 5.04 2.00 -12.35
N ARG A 87 6.13 2.16 -13.12
CA ARG A 87 7.47 2.13 -12.53
C ARG A 87 7.75 3.52 -11.97
N PHE A 88 7.81 3.61 -10.65
CA PHE A 88 7.94 4.90 -9.98
C PHE A 88 9.41 5.30 -9.88
N GLU A 89 9.78 6.35 -10.58
CA GLU A 89 11.11 6.91 -10.48
C GLU A 89 11.26 7.73 -9.21
N LEU A 90 10.15 8.36 -8.77
CA LEU A 90 10.13 9.17 -7.56
C LEU A 90 9.30 8.45 -6.49
N LYS A 91 9.91 8.23 -5.34
CA LYS A 91 9.26 7.52 -4.22
C LYS A 91 7.97 8.18 -3.75
N ALA A 92 7.88 9.49 -3.85
CA ALA A 92 6.68 10.22 -3.44
C ALA A 92 5.43 9.80 -4.20
N LYS A 93 5.61 9.28 -5.42
CA LYS A 93 4.48 8.84 -6.25
C LYS A 93 3.95 7.47 -5.86
N ARG A 94 4.64 6.75 -4.98
CA ARG A 94 4.16 5.46 -4.48
C ARG A 94 3.02 5.58 -3.49
N THR A 95 2.75 6.79 -3.00
CA THR A 95 1.62 7.05 -2.10
C THR A 95 0.65 7.99 -2.80
N ILE A 96 -0.58 7.51 -3.00
CA ILE A 96 -1.64 8.28 -3.64
C ILE A 96 -2.75 8.48 -2.62
N ASP A 97 -3.01 9.73 -2.26
CA ASP A 97 -4.07 10.10 -1.33
C ASP A 97 -5.25 10.66 -2.11
N LYS A 98 -6.31 9.87 -2.19
CA LYS A 98 -7.51 10.25 -2.95
C LYS A 98 -8.57 10.94 -2.09
N ARG A 99 -8.32 11.11 -0.80
CA ARG A 99 -9.31 11.71 0.11
C ARG A 99 -9.50 13.19 -0.12
N ASP A 100 -8.44 13.86 -0.57
CA ASP A 100 -8.42 15.31 -0.73
C ASP A 100 -8.98 15.79 -2.06
N ALA A 101 -9.43 14.86 -2.91
CA ALA A 101 -10.06 15.25 -4.16
C ALA A 101 -11.31 16.07 -3.88
N PRO A 102 -11.43 17.29 -4.46
CA PRO A 102 -12.65 18.08 -4.27
C PRO A 102 -13.88 17.32 -4.73
N ILE A 103 -14.98 17.47 -4.01
CA ILE A 103 -16.23 16.79 -4.35
C ILE A 103 -16.63 17.07 -5.79
N GLY A 104 -16.50 18.31 -6.23
CA GLY A 104 -16.80 18.68 -7.61
C GLY A 104 -15.88 18.04 -8.63
N ALA A 105 -14.64 17.76 -8.27
CA ALA A 105 -13.69 17.09 -9.17
C ALA A 105 -13.93 15.59 -9.23
N ALA A 106 -14.56 15.02 -8.24
CA ALA A 106 -14.86 13.59 -8.18
C ALA A 106 -16.08 13.22 -9.03
N THR A 107 -16.83 14.18 -9.50
CA THR A 107 -18.03 13.96 -10.29
C THR A 107 -17.78 14.11 -11.78
#